data_595e61fe980db3fcb942d35f96dac278
#
_entry.id   595e61fe980db3fcb942d35f96dac278
#
_cell.length_a   1.000
_cell.length_b   1.000
_cell.length_c   1.000
_cell.angle_alpha   90.00
_cell.angle_beta   90.00
_cell.angle_gamma   90.00
#
_symmetry.space_group_name_H-M   'P 1'
#
loop_
_entity.id
_entity.type
_entity.pdbx_description
1 polymer ?
#
loop_
_entity_poly.entity_id
_entity_poly.type
_entity_poly.pdbx_seq_one_letter_code
_entity_poly.pdbx_strand_id
1 'polypeptide(L)'
;MQKNLANDAEQTQNTSESASHYSHPDRNLAMELVRATEAAAIRAVPWIGRGDKNGADKAAVDAMRKFLSTVEFQGRVVIGEGEKDEAPMLFNSEEVGNGEGPECDIAVDPIDGTSLTAAGRQNALSVIAVADRGTMYNPQDLFYMEKIVTGPEGRGVIDLHKPIGENVEAFAEAKGKPVDELVVAVLDLSLIHISEPTRLLS
;
A
#
# COMPACT_ATOMS: atom_id res chain seq x y z
N MET A 1 12.61 39.83 -65.10
CA MET A 1 13.43 39.07 -64.13
C MET A 1 12.58 38.85 -62.89
N GLN A 2 11.75 37.77 -62.99
CA GLN A 2 10.84 37.31 -61.92
C GLN A 2 11.56 36.18 -61.17
N LYS A 3 11.67 36.23 -59.83
CA LYS A 3 11.78 35.05 -59.02
C LYS A 3 11.46 35.31 -57.54
N ASN A 4 10.48 34.53 -57.07
CA ASN A 4 10.29 33.99 -55.74
C ASN A 4 9.87 34.96 -54.59
N LEU A 5 8.56 35.09 -54.50
CA LEU A 5 7.81 35.38 -53.29
C LEU A 5 6.78 34.23 -53.14
N ALA A 6 7.16 33.10 -52.55
CA ALA A 6 6.26 32.06 -52.09
C ALA A 6 7.08 31.08 -51.26
N ASN A 7 7.28 31.36 -49.96
CA ASN A 7 7.65 30.36 -48.93
C ASN A 7 7.67 30.92 -47.50
N ASP A 8 6.75 31.79 -47.13
CA ASP A 8 6.65 32.24 -45.73
C ASP A 8 5.22 32.17 -45.15
N ALA A 9 4.44 31.18 -45.60
CA ALA A 9 3.05 31.02 -45.12
C ALA A 9 2.74 29.66 -44.48
N GLU A 10 3.75 28.86 -44.05
CA GLU A 10 3.49 27.53 -43.47
C GLU A 10 4.18 27.23 -42.13
N GLN A 11 4.50 28.23 -41.32
CA GLN A 11 5.05 28.03 -39.97
C GLN A 11 4.34 28.76 -38.84
N THR A 12 3.05 29.04 -38.97
CA THR A 12 2.27 29.68 -37.91
C THR A 12 0.95 28.96 -37.61
N GLN A 13 0.97 27.62 -37.57
CA GLN A 13 -0.17 26.84 -37.05
C GLN A 13 0.31 25.64 -36.27
N ASN A 14 1.04 25.82 -35.17
CA ASN A 14 1.22 24.73 -34.20
C ASN A 14 1.65 25.23 -32.81
N THR A 15 1.03 26.28 -32.28
CA THR A 15 1.26 26.75 -30.91
C THR A 15 -0.02 27.13 -30.15
N SER A 16 -1.18 26.55 -30.49
CA SER A 16 -2.43 26.88 -29.78
C SER A 16 -3.16 25.70 -29.15
N GLU A 17 -2.56 24.53 -29.01
CA GLU A 17 -3.23 23.36 -28.36
C GLU A 17 -2.64 22.93 -27.02
N SER A 18 -1.73 23.70 -26.40
CA SER A 18 -1.20 23.32 -25.07
C SER A 18 -1.60 24.23 -23.90
N ALA A 19 -2.59 25.08 -24.07
CA ALA A 19 -2.93 26.11 -23.05
C ALA A 19 -4.30 25.91 -22.37
N SER A 20 -4.99 24.75 -22.51
CA SER A 20 -6.35 24.59 -21.97
C SER A 20 -6.51 23.49 -20.90
N HIS A 21 -5.42 22.97 -20.32
CA HIS A 21 -5.53 21.88 -19.34
C HIS A 21 -5.30 22.27 -17.86
N TYR A 22 -5.19 23.56 -17.52
CA TYR A 22 -4.99 23.98 -16.14
C TYR A 22 -6.10 24.90 -15.65
N SER A 23 -7.35 24.42 -15.63
CA SER A 23 -8.46 25.19 -15.04
C SER A 23 -8.71 24.90 -13.56
N HIS A 24 -8.06 23.89 -12.98
CA HIS A 24 -8.11 23.57 -11.56
C HIS A 24 -6.69 23.40 -11.01
N PRO A 25 -6.43 23.83 -9.75
CA PRO A 25 -5.15 23.52 -9.13
C PRO A 25 -4.97 22.00 -9.16
N ASP A 26 -3.79 21.51 -9.61
CA ASP A 26 -3.45 20.11 -9.64
C ASP A 26 -3.63 19.52 -8.24
N ARG A 27 -4.72 18.78 -8.06
CA ARG A 27 -4.88 17.97 -6.86
C ARG A 27 -3.87 16.84 -6.96
N ASN A 28 -2.91 16.82 -6.05
CA ASN A 28 -1.95 15.75 -5.97
C ASN A 28 -2.67 14.53 -5.39
N LEU A 29 -2.99 13.53 -6.23
CA LEU A 29 -3.69 12.31 -5.82
C LEU A 29 -3.04 11.64 -4.61
N ALA A 30 -1.71 11.61 -4.53
CA ALA A 30 -1.02 11.04 -3.38
C ALA A 30 -1.36 11.76 -2.07
N MET A 31 -1.47 13.09 -2.10
CA MET A 31 -1.85 13.87 -0.91
C MET A 31 -3.34 13.70 -0.55
N GLU A 32 -4.21 13.54 -1.53
CA GLU A 32 -5.62 13.22 -1.26
C GLU A 32 -5.75 11.81 -0.64
N LEU A 33 -4.97 10.84 -1.10
CA LEU A 33 -4.96 9.49 -0.52
C LEU A 33 -4.41 9.46 0.91
N VAL A 34 -3.41 10.31 1.25
CA VAL A 34 -2.96 10.51 2.63
C VAL A 34 -4.11 10.97 3.52
N ARG A 35 -4.97 11.87 3.03
CA ARG A 35 -6.16 12.31 3.78
C ARG A 35 -7.16 11.18 4.04
N ALA A 36 -7.25 10.20 3.14
CA ALA A 36 -8.08 9.02 3.35
C ALA A 36 -7.55 8.17 4.52
N THR A 37 -6.22 7.96 4.61
CA THR A 37 -5.61 7.24 5.75
C THR A 37 -5.73 8.03 7.06
N GLU A 38 -5.57 9.35 7.03
CA GLU A 38 -5.82 10.23 8.18
C GLU A 38 -7.27 10.09 8.69
N ALA A 39 -8.25 10.09 7.78
CA ALA A 39 -9.66 9.95 8.15
C ALA A 39 -9.92 8.61 8.84
N ALA A 40 -9.37 7.50 8.32
CA ALA A 40 -9.46 6.18 8.94
C ALA A 40 -8.83 6.17 10.33
N ALA A 41 -7.59 6.64 10.46
CA ALA A 41 -6.86 6.68 11.71
C ALA A 41 -7.59 7.51 12.78
N ILE A 42 -8.10 8.70 12.44
CA ILE A 42 -8.85 9.56 13.37
C ILE A 42 -10.11 8.86 13.86
N ARG A 43 -10.81 8.13 12.98
CA ARG A 43 -12.04 7.42 13.36
C ARG A 43 -11.78 6.15 14.17
N ALA A 44 -10.58 5.58 14.09
CA ALA A 44 -10.16 4.48 14.93
C ALA A 44 -9.79 4.90 16.38
N VAL A 45 -9.40 6.17 16.60
CA VAL A 45 -8.95 6.67 17.92
C VAL A 45 -9.93 6.32 19.06
N PRO A 46 -11.26 6.51 18.95
CA PRO A 46 -12.18 6.19 20.03
C PRO A 46 -12.22 4.70 20.43
N TRP A 47 -11.66 3.83 19.58
CA TRP A 47 -11.67 2.38 19.76
C TRP A 47 -10.38 1.83 20.38
N ILE A 48 -9.34 2.67 20.53
CA ILE A 48 -8.05 2.28 21.10
C ILE A 48 -8.25 1.75 22.53
N GLY A 49 -7.74 0.54 22.77
CA GLY A 49 -7.76 -0.10 24.10
C GLY A 49 -9.13 -0.60 24.55
N ARG A 50 -10.14 -0.66 23.67
CA ARG A 50 -11.49 -1.13 24.03
C ARG A 50 -11.73 -2.63 23.85
N GLY A 51 -10.77 -3.34 23.25
CA GLY A 51 -10.90 -4.77 22.97
C GLY A 51 -11.81 -5.10 21.78
N ASP A 52 -12.43 -4.10 21.16
CA ASP A 52 -13.37 -4.27 20.04
C ASP A 52 -12.67 -4.02 18.71
N LYS A 53 -12.17 -5.10 18.10
CA LYS A 53 -11.51 -5.08 16.79
C LYS A 53 -12.47 -4.69 15.67
N ASN A 54 -13.65 -5.29 15.66
CA ASN A 54 -14.63 -5.11 14.59
C ASN A 54 -15.18 -3.68 14.56
N GLY A 55 -15.43 -3.10 15.74
CA GLY A 55 -15.86 -1.72 15.85
C GLY A 55 -14.81 -0.72 15.36
N ALA A 56 -13.53 -0.96 15.72
CA ALA A 56 -12.41 -0.15 15.24
C ALA A 56 -12.29 -0.19 13.72
N ASP A 57 -12.29 -1.39 13.18
CA ASP A 57 -12.15 -1.68 11.77
C ASP A 57 -13.29 -1.05 10.95
N LYS A 58 -14.53 -1.32 11.33
CA LYS A 58 -15.69 -0.72 10.70
C LYS A 58 -15.63 0.81 10.68
N ALA A 59 -15.25 1.43 11.78
CA ALA A 59 -15.17 2.90 11.88
C ALA A 59 -14.10 3.49 10.94
N ALA A 60 -12.97 2.81 10.79
CA ALA A 60 -11.91 3.20 9.87
C ALA A 60 -12.30 3.01 8.41
N VAL A 61 -12.85 1.84 8.06
CA VAL A 61 -13.36 1.53 6.71
C VAL A 61 -14.39 2.55 6.26
N ASP A 62 -15.42 2.81 7.08
CA ASP A 62 -16.48 3.75 6.75
C ASP A 62 -15.93 5.17 6.50
N ALA A 63 -14.94 5.60 7.28
CA ALA A 63 -14.32 6.91 7.13
C ALA A 63 -13.46 7.00 5.87
N MET A 64 -12.63 5.99 5.64
CA MET A 64 -11.79 5.94 4.44
C MET A 64 -12.63 5.91 3.16
N ARG A 65 -13.63 5.03 3.08
CA ARG A 65 -14.55 4.93 1.94
C ARG A 65 -15.25 6.25 1.68
N LYS A 66 -15.79 6.87 2.72
CA LYS A 66 -16.47 8.16 2.61
C LYS A 66 -15.53 9.26 2.09
N PHE A 67 -14.28 9.27 2.53
CA PHE A 67 -13.30 10.23 2.04
C PHE A 67 -12.94 9.96 0.58
N LEU A 68 -12.61 8.70 0.24
CA LEU A 68 -12.27 8.29 -1.12
C LEU A 68 -13.35 8.67 -2.12
N SER A 69 -14.63 8.57 -1.77
CA SER A 69 -15.73 8.96 -2.67
C SER A 69 -15.75 10.45 -3.06
N THR A 70 -14.94 11.28 -2.42
CA THR A 70 -14.78 12.71 -2.74
C THR A 70 -13.53 13.01 -3.56
N VAL A 71 -12.67 12.03 -3.76
CA VAL A 71 -11.40 12.17 -4.48
C VAL A 71 -11.60 11.91 -5.97
N GLU A 72 -11.00 12.76 -6.79
CA GLU A 72 -11.12 12.70 -8.25
C GLU A 72 -10.20 11.62 -8.82
N PHE A 73 -10.68 10.39 -8.86
CA PHE A 73 -10.06 9.23 -9.50
C PHE A 73 -11.09 8.10 -9.69
N GLN A 74 -10.75 7.14 -10.53
CA GLN A 74 -11.52 5.92 -10.78
C GLN A 74 -10.72 4.74 -10.23
N GLY A 75 -10.82 4.51 -8.92
CA GLY A 75 -10.08 3.45 -8.23
C GLY A 75 -10.79 2.11 -8.32
N ARG A 76 -10.02 1.02 -8.40
CA ARG A 76 -10.50 -0.34 -8.16
C ARG A 76 -9.63 -0.97 -7.09
N VAL A 77 -10.24 -1.48 -6.04
CA VAL A 77 -9.54 -2.22 -5.01
C VAL A 77 -9.08 -3.57 -5.57
N VAL A 78 -7.77 -3.77 -5.64
CA VAL A 78 -7.14 -5.04 -6.07
C VAL A 78 -6.72 -5.86 -4.86
N ILE A 79 -6.25 -5.18 -3.81
CA ILE A 79 -5.91 -5.79 -2.52
C ILE A 79 -6.66 -4.99 -1.45
N GLY A 80 -7.63 -5.61 -0.83
CA GLY A 80 -8.44 -5.06 0.23
C GLY A 80 -8.53 -6.01 1.41
N GLU A 81 -9.41 -5.72 2.36
CA GLU A 81 -9.57 -6.54 3.56
C GLU A 81 -10.31 -7.88 3.31
N GLY A 82 -10.81 -8.09 2.09
CA GLY A 82 -11.57 -9.27 1.72
C GLY A 82 -12.98 -9.29 2.33
N GLU A 83 -13.77 -10.30 1.92
CA GLU A 83 -15.05 -10.60 2.54
C GLU A 83 -14.79 -11.28 3.89
N LYS A 84 -14.69 -10.50 4.96
CA LYS A 84 -14.83 -11.02 6.30
C LYS A 84 -16.29 -10.85 6.73
N ASP A 85 -17.00 -11.96 6.78
CA ASP A 85 -18.27 -12.13 7.48
C ASP A 85 -19.26 -10.94 7.39
N GLU A 86 -19.95 -10.80 6.26
CA GLU A 86 -21.14 -9.95 6.05
C GLU A 86 -21.01 -8.43 6.25
N ALA A 87 -19.84 -7.90 6.56
CA ALA A 87 -19.65 -6.45 6.62
C ALA A 87 -19.08 -5.92 5.29
N PRO A 88 -19.63 -4.82 4.73
CA PRO A 88 -19.10 -4.19 3.53
C PRO A 88 -17.77 -3.51 3.86
N MET A 89 -16.70 -4.25 3.80
CA MET A 89 -15.34 -3.75 3.88
C MET A 89 -14.87 -3.33 2.49
N LEU A 90 -13.76 -2.60 2.37
CA LEU A 90 -13.13 -2.28 1.09
C LEU A 90 -12.64 -3.58 0.43
N PHE A 91 -13.55 -4.27 -0.26
CA PHE A 91 -13.35 -5.61 -0.77
C PHE A 91 -12.72 -5.60 -2.16
N ASN A 92 -12.12 -6.71 -2.54
CA ASN A 92 -11.53 -6.88 -3.87
C ASN A 92 -12.57 -6.63 -4.97
N SER A 93 -12.19 -5.78 -5.93
CA SER A 93 -13.01 -5.28 -7.04
C SER A 93 -14.02 -4.19 -6.67
N GLU A 94 -14.06 -3.70 -5.44
CA GLU A 94 -14.85 -2.51 -5.10
C GLU A 94 -14.33 -1.30 -5.89
N GLU A 95 -15.26 -0.52 -6.46
CA GLU A 95 -14.93 0.74 -7.10
C GLU A 95 -14.95 1.87 -6.07
N VAL A 96 -13.89 2.69 -6.07
CA VAL A 96 -13.70 3.82 -5.17
C VAL A 96 -13.28 5.07 -5.93
N GLY A 97 -13.44 6.22 -5.32
CA GLY A 97 -13.27 7.51 -5.99
C GLY A 97 -14.61 8.10 -6.40
N ASN A 98 -14.59 9.28 -7.01
CA ASN A 98 -15.81 9.94 -7.49
C ASN A 98 -16.19 9.53 -8.94
N GLY A 99 -15.41 8.67 -9.57
CA GLY A 99 -15.60 8.19 -10.95
C GLY A 99 -15.08 9.14 -12.03
N GLU A 100 -14.36 10.17 -11.65
CA GLU A 100 -13.70 11.12 -12.56
C GLU A 100 -12.17 11.01 -12.39
N GLY A 101 -11.40 11.53 -13.36
CA GLY A 101 -9.93 11.54 -13.27
C GLY A 101 -9.27 10.20 -13.65
N PRO A 102 -8.03 9.93 -13.16
CA PRO A 102 -7.24 8.79 -13.60
C PRO A 102 -7.80 7.46 -13.12
N GLU A 103 -7.66 6.43 -13.96
CA GLU A 103 -7.98 5.06 -13.59
C GLU A 103 -6.81 4.43 -12.82
N CYS A 104 -7.10 3.87 -11.63
CA CYS A 104 -6.08 3.35 -10.73
C CYS A 104 -6.48 1.99 -10.12
N ASP A 105 -5.46 1.18 -9.84
CA ASP A 105 -5.55 0.03 -8.95
C ASP A 105 -5.17 0.47 -7.53
N ILE A 106 -5.88 -0.04 -6.54
CA ILE A 106 -5.74 0.32 -5.13
C ILE A 106 -5.43 -0.92 -4.29
N ALA A 107 -4.45 -0.80 -3.41
CA ALA A 107 -4.28 -1.70 -2.28
C ALA A 107 -4.54 -0.91 -0.99
N VAL A 108 -5.34 -1.45 -0.08
CA VAL A 108 -5.79 -0.73 1.10
C VAL A 108 -5.91 -1.62 2.31
N ASP A 109 -5.46 -1.11 3.45
CA ASP A 109 -5.74 -1.64 4.78
C ASP A 109 -6.04 -0.44 5.71
N PRO A 110 -7.31 -0.21 6.06
CA PRO A 110 -7.71 0.91 6.91
C PRO A 110 -7.12 0.86 8.31
N ILE A 111 -6.88 -0.34 8.86
CA ILE A 111 -6.14 -0.55 10.12
C ILE A 111 -5.29 -1.81 10.01
N ASP A 112 -4.07 -1.70 9.48
CA ASP A 112 -3.05 -2.74 9.66
C ASP A 112 -2.66 -2.80 11.14
N GLY A 113 -3.04 -3.91 11.77
CA GLY A 113 -2.90 -4.08 13.21
C GLY A 113 -4.15 -3.77 14.03
N THR A 114 -5.36 -4.17 13.60
CA THR A 114 -6.60 -4.06 14.36
C THR A 114 -6.50 -4.63 15.77
N SER A 115 -5.74 -5.72 15.95
CA SER A 115 -5.47 -6.28 17.28
C SER A 115 -4.65 -5.35 18.18
N LEU A 116 -3.70 -4.61 17.61
CA LEU A 116 -2.91 -3.62 18.33
C LEU A 116 -3.79 -2.45 18.78
N THR A 117 -4.61 -1.94 17.86
CA THR A 117 -5.58 -0.87 18.16
C THR A 117 -6.52 -1.27 19.27
N ALA A 118 -7.15 -2.44 19.17
CA ALA A 118 -8.08 -2.93 20.18
C ALA A 118 -7.42 -3.13 21.56
N ALA A 119 -6.15 -3.53 21.58
CA ALA A 119 -5.38 -3.70 22.82
C ALA A 119 -4.74 -2.40 23.34
N GLY A 120 -4.87 -1.27 22.65
CA GLY A 120 -4.23 0.00 23.01
C GLY A 120 -2.71 -0.03 22.87
N ARG A 121 -2.19 -0.86 21.96
CA ARG A 121 -0.75 -0.99 21.67
C ARG A 121 -0.35 -0.07 20.53
N GLN A 122 0.94 0.23 20.44
CA GLN A 122 1.51 1.05 19.38
C GLN A 122 1.69 0.26 18.07
N ASN A 123 1.99 0.97 17.00
CA ASN A 123 2.39 0.47 15.68
C ASN A 123 1.25 -0.07 14.79
N ALA A 124 -0.01 0.22 15.09
CA ALA A 124 -1.07 0.11 14.09
C ALA A 124 -0.92 1.22 13.04
N LEU A 125 -1.16 0.89 11.78
CA LEU A 125 -1.04 1.80 10.65
C LEU A 125 -2.34 1.84 9.84
N SER A 126 -2.60 2.93 9.14
CA SER A 126 -3.57 3.00 8.05
C SER A 126 -2.81 3.15 6.74
N VAL A 127 -3.06 2.28 5.78
CA VAL A 127 -2.22 2.16 4.58
C VAL A 127 -3.07 2.19 3.32
N ILE A 128 -2.59 2.91 2.31
CA ILE A 128 -3.11 2.87 0.95
C ILE A 128 -1.96 2.94 -0.05
N ALA A 129 -2.05 2.14 -1.10
CA ALA A 129 -1.15 2.21 -2.25
C ALA A 129 -1.96 2.37 -3.53
N VAL A 130 -1.42 3.09 -4.50
CA VAL A 130 -2.03 3.34 -5.80
C VAL A 130 -1.05 3.01 -6.91
N ALA A 131 -1.56 2.44 -7.99
CA ALA A 131 -0.83 2.16 -9.22
C ALA A 131 -1.73 2.39 -10.44
N ASP A 132 -1.15 2.52 -11.62
CA ASP A 132 -1.92 2.59 -12.85
C ASP A 132 -2.81 1.36 -13.02
N ARG A 133 -3.99 1.53 -13.58
CA ARG A 133 -4.96 0.46 -13.78
C ARG A 133 -4.34 -0.74 -14.49
N GLY A 134 -4.53 -1.93 -13.87
CA GLY A 134 -4.06 -3.21 -14.40
C GLY A 134 -2.58 -3.50 -14.18
N THR A 135 -1.86 -2.67 -13.40
CA THR A 135 -0.43 -2.90 -13.09
C THR A 135 -0.20 -3.50 -11.71
N MET A 136 -1.17 -3.42 -10.81
CA MET A 136 -1.05 -4.02 -9.50
C MET A 136 -1.26 -5.54 -9.56
N TYR A 137 -0.33 -6.29 -8.98
CA TYR A 137 -0.47 -7.74 -8.87
C TYR A 137 -1.68 -8.10 -8.02
N ASN A 138 -2.58 -8.91 -8.57
CA ASN A 138 -3.73 -9.42 -7.83
C ASN A 138 -3.36 -10.78 -7.20
N PRO A 139 -3.23 -10.87 -5.87
CA PRO A 139 -2.88 -12.10 -5.19
C PRO A 139 -4.03 -13.12 -5.14
N GLN A 140 -5.25 -12.74 -5.54
CA GLN A 140 -6.47 -13.57 -5.45
C GLN A 140 -6.66 -14.13 -4.02
N ASP A 141 -6.67 -15.45 -3.86
CA ASP A 141 -6.86 -16.12 -2.56
C ASP A 141 -5.55 -16.29 -1.76
N LEU A 142 -4.44 -15.70 -2.23
CA LEU A 142 -3.15 -15.77 -1.53
C LEU A 142 -3.01 -14.60 -0.54
N PHE A 143 -3.27 -14.86 0.73
CA PHE A 143 -3.20 -13.85 1.79
C PHE A 143 -1.81 -13.73 2.41
N TYR A 144 -1.02 -14.80 2.37
CA TYR A 144 0.31 -14.85 2.96
C TYR A 144 1.33 -15.41 1.97
N MET A 145 2.55 -14.94 2.08
CA MET A 145 3.69 -15.50 1.37
C MET A 145 4.90 -15.55 2.31
N GLU A 146 5.70 -16.57 2.15
CA GLU A 146 7.01 -16.63 2.77
C GLU A 146 7.94 -15.65 2.07
N LYS A 147 8.58 -14.79 2.82
CA LYS A 147 9.54 -13.82 2.28
C LYS A 147 10.65 -13.51 3.25
N ILE A 148 11.86 -13.34 2.73
CA ILE A 148 13.01 -12.83 3.44
C ILE A 148 13.51 -11.60 2.68
N VAL A 149 13.71 -10.50 3.38
CA VAL A 149 14.26 -9.25 2.81
C VAL A 149 15.58 -8.95 3.50
N THR A 150 16.61 -8.72 2.71
CA THR A 150 17.96 -8.40 3.21
C THR A 150 18.58 -7.26 2.42
N GLY A 151 19.71 -6.74 2.88
CA GLY A 151 20.57 -5.90 2.07
C GLY A 151 21.20 -6.66 0.89
N PRO A 152 21.91 -5.93 -0.01
CA PRO A 152 22.50 -6.51 -1.20
C PRO A 152 23.48 -7.64 -0.94
N GLU A 153 24.05 -7.71 0.27
CA GLU A 153 24.97 -8.76 0.72
C GLU A 153 24.31 -10.13 0.79
N GLY A 154 22.97 -10.16 0.96
CA GLY A 154 22.19 -11.40 0.97
C GLY A 154 21.98 -12.04 -0.40
N ARG A 155 22.37 -11.35 -1.50
CA ARG A 155 22.19 -11.88 -2.86
C ARG A 155 22.99 -13.16 -3.06
N GLY A 156 22.27 -14.27 -3.33
CA GLY A 156 22.87 -15.57 -3.61
C GLY A 156 23.30 -16.36 -2.38
N VAL A 157 23.10 -15.83 -1.15
CA VAL A 157 23.37 -16.56 0.10
C VAL A 157 22.11 -16.91 0.86
N ILE A 158 21.02 -16.15 0.67
CA ILE A 158 19.73 -16.40 1.30
C ILE A 158 18.89 -17.35 0.44
N ASP A 159 18.26 -18.32 1.08
CA ASP A 159 17.39 -19.30 0.45
C ASP A 159 16.17 -19.57 1.33
N LEU A 160 14.97 -19.33 0.80
CA LEU A 160 13.69 -19.57 1.50
C LEU A 160 13.47 -21.02 1.92
N HIS A 161 14.13 -21.98 1.26
CA HIS A 161 14.02 -23.39 1.57
C HIS A 161 14.95 -23.85 2.73
N LYS A 162 15.84 -22.96 3.17
CA LYS A 162 16.71 -23.23 4.31
C LYS A 162 16.09 -22.77 5.63
N PRO A 163 16.43 -23.42 6.75
CA PRO A 163 16.07 -22.93 8.07
C PRO A 163 16.50 -21.49 8.27
N ILE A 164 15.71 -20.70 9.03
CA ILE A 164 15.99 -19.29 9.24
C ILE A 164 17.37 -19.06 9.92
N GLY A 165 17.76 -19.96 10.83
CA GLY A 165 19.08 -19.88 11.48
C GLY A 165 20.24 -19.97 10.49
N GLU A 166 20.16 -20.88 9.52
CA GLU A 166 21.19 -21.00 8.48
C GLU A 166 21.24 -19.75 7.58
N ASN A 167 20.10 -19.17 7.28
CA ASN A 167 20.05 -17.91 6.53
C ASN A 167 20.66 -16.74 7.32
N VAL A 168 20.43 -16.69 8.63
CA VAL A 168 21.00 -15.66 9.49
C VAL A 168 22.54 -15.80 9.58
N GLU A 169 23.03 -17.03 9.75
CA GLU A 169 24.46 -17.32 9.77
C GLU A 169 25.13 -16.98 8.43
N ALA A 170 24.54 -17.42 7.32
CA ALA A 170 25.04 -17.13 5.96
C ALA A 170 25.07 -15.62 5.68
N PHE A 171 24.05 -14.88 6.13
CA PHE A 171 24.00 -13.43 5.97
C PHE A 171 25.03 -12.72 6.85
N ALA A 172 25.25 -13.19 8.09
CA ALA A 172 26.27 -12.68 8.99
C ALA A 172 27.68 -12.81 8.38
N GLU A 173 27.99 -14.00 7.84
CA GLU A 173 29.23 -14.26 7.14
C GLU A 173 29.39 -13.35 5.91
N ALA A 174 28.38 -13.24 5.05
CA ALA A 174 28.40 -12.39 3.87
C ALA A 174 28.60 -10.90 4.22
N LYS A 175 28.14 -10.48 5.41
CA LYS A 175 28.28 -9.13 5.93
C LYS A 175 29.58 -8.90 6.68
N GLY A 176 30.34 -9.96 6.96
CA GLY A 176 31.58 -9.91 7.78
C GLY A 176 31.33 -9.51 9.23
N LYS A 177 30.17 -9.90 9.77
CA LYS A 177 29.75 -9.59 11.14
C LYS A 177 29.37 -10.86 11.91
N PRO A 178 29.56 -10.89 13.24
CA PRO A 178 29.00 -11.95 14.06
C PRO A 178 27.46 -11.88 14.08
N VAL A 179 26.82 -13.02 14.32
CA VAL A 179 25.34 -13.13 14.30
C VAL A 179 24.67 -12.21 15.33
N ASP A 180 25.27 -12.04 16.49
CA ASP A 180 24.78 -11.20 17.59
C ASP A 180 24.80 -9.68 17.28
N GLU A 181 25.49 -9.26 16.22
CA GLU A 181 25.44 -7.89 15.71
C GLU A 181 24.36 -7.69 14.63
N LEU A 182 23.64 -8.73 14.23
CA LEU A 182 22.56 -8.60 13.27
C LEU A 182 21.25 -8.17 13.94
N VAL A 183 20.53 -7.29 13.26
CA VAL A 183 19.15 -6.96 13.65
C VAL A 183 18.21 -7.71 12.71
N VAL A 184 17.36 -8.56 13.28
CA VAL A 184 16.35 -9.31 12.56
C VAL A 184 14.97 -8.84 13.00
N ALA A 185 14.15 -8.40 12.05
CA ALA A 185 12.74 -8.08 12.28
C ALA A 185 11.87 -9.23 11.78
N VAL A 186 10.96 -9.67 12.61
CA VAL A 186 9.99 -10.72 12.27
C VAL A 186 8.61 -10.15 12.50
N LEU A 187 7.70 -10.41 11.56
CA LEU A 187 6.30 -10.04 11.70
C LEU A 187 5.69 -10.87 12.84
N ASP A 188 5.16 -10.19 13.87
CA ASP A 188 4.44 -10.81 14.98
C ASP A 188 3.01 -11.21 14.51
N LEU A 189 2.97 -12.19 13.63
CA LEU A 189 1.71 -12.83 13.28
C LEU A 189 1.33 -13.75 14.43
N SER A 190 0.08 -13.65 14.90
CA SER A 190 -0.49 -14.57 15.88
C SER A 190 -0.34 -16.00 15.36
N LEU A 191 0.69 -16.69 15.84
CA LEU A 191 1.21 -17.93 15.29
C LEU A 191 0.38 -19.12 15.76
N ILE A 192 -0.90 -19.16 15.40
CA ILE A 192 -1.74 -20.34 15.62
C ILE A 192 -1.24 -21.56 14.80
N HIS A 193 -0.34 -21.33 13.84
CA HIS A 193 0.11 -22.38 12.88
C HIS A 193 1.62 -22.57 12.78
N ILE A 194 2.45 -22.00 13.64
CA ILE A 194 3.87 -22.35 13.70
C ILE A 194 4.09 -23.36 14.81
N SER A 195 4.35 -24.59 14.41
CA SER A 195 4.53 -25.74 15.28
C SER A 195 5.85 -25.78 16.04
N GLU A 196 6.71 -24.74 15.94
CA GLU A 196 7.92 -24.64 16.76
C GLU A 196 8.19 -23.19 17.19
N PRO A 197 8.41 -22.94 18.48
CA PRO A 197 8.82 -21.61 18.93
C PRO A 197 10.25 -21.38 18.46
N THR A 198 10.46 -20.42 17.58
CA THR A 198 11.78 -19.88 17.31
C THR A 198 12.29 -19.27 18.61
N ARG A 199 13.13 -19.98 19.35
CA ARG A 199 13.86 -19.38 20.47
C ARG A 199 14.72 -18.29 19.90
N LEU A 200 14.38 -17.04 20.24
CA LEU A 200 15.29 -15.93 20.10
C LEU A 200 16.56 -16.32 20.90
N LEU A 201 17.65 -16.48 20.21
CA LEU A 201 18.95 -16.65 20.85
C LEU A 201 19.25 -15.34 21.58
N SER A 202 19.13 -15.39 22.88
CA SER A 202 19.59 -14.33 23.82
C SER A 202 21.10 -14.41 23.98
#